data_7e05e4f9aa39e43da51fd6681465fff9
#
_entry.id   7e05e4f9aa39e43da51fd6681465fff9
#
_cell.length_a   1.000
_cell.length_b   1.000
_cell.length_c   1.000
_cell.angle_alpha   90.00
_cell.angle_beta   90.00
_cell.angle_gamma   90.00
#
_symmetry.space_group_name_H-M   'P 1'
#
loop_
_entity.id
_entity.type
_entity.pdbx_description
1 polymer ?
#
loop_
_entity_poly.entity_id
_entity_poly.type
_entity_poly.pdbx_seq_one_letter_code
_entity_poly.pdbx_strand_id
1 'polypeptide(L)'
;MKLFKLLTVLTLFGLAFVMIRPEQPIDFNSIYKVPSESPKSRKKWDAKRLLDANGNIPQSIRRKELKFAQSLPNDLNNSNLLWTAEGPYNVGGRTRALAYDVTDENTLIAGGASGGIWRSTNLGQSWSKMTKPFQLHNVTCLTQDTRPGKENIWYYGTGELAGNSASGGGAYFDGNGIYKSIDNGLSWDTISSFTSDNNAAGSFNVFDFAWNIVLDPTNLDEDEGYLATYGGIYRSIDGFNTLSLEIGGGDAYYNNVEITSTGVVYATLSSDGADKGFWRSADGMEWANIMPDSFGNTYGRTAIGINPSDENEIYFLTAETTNSGQFTNTFFNGETWTSLWKYTYLCGDGTDSCGTWVNLSQNIPANRPTTFDNFNAQGGYDLLVKVKPDEPNVVFIGGTNLWRSTDGFTSDTNTAQIGGYYEGSD
;
A
#
# COMPACT_ATOMS: atom_id res chain seq x y z
N MET A 1 45.78 -0.88 76.20
CA MET A 1 46.23 -0.44 74.84
C MET A 1 46.14 -1.50 73.73
N LYS A 2 46.35 -2.80 74.02
CA LYS A 2 46.22 -3.85 72.99
C LYS A 2 44.75 -4.22 72.61
N LEU A 3 43.82 -4.07 73.54
CA LEU A 3 42.41 -4.38 73.27
C LEU A 3 41.72 -3.32 72.37
N PHE A 4 42.12 -2.07 72.48
CA PHE A 4 41.55 -0.97 71.69
C PHE A 4 42.01 -1.02 70.21
N LYS A 5 43.24 -1.49 69.94
CA LYS A 5 43.73 -1.68 68.57
C LYS A 5 43.07 -2.88 67.86
N LEU A 6 42.67 -3.87 68.61
CA LEU A 6 41.96 -5.05 68.02
C LEU A 6 40.52 -4.69 67.65
N LEU A 7 39.85 -3.84 68.43
CA LEU A 7 38.50 -3.40 68.17
C LEU A 7 38.47 -2.46 66.94
N THR A 8 39.45 -1.60 66.77
CA THR A 8 39.54 -0.66 65.62
C THR A 8 39.82 -1.38 64.30
N VAL A 9 40.59 -2.46 64.30
CA VAL A 9 40.88 -3.27 63.12
C VAL A 9 39.62 -4.11 62.74
N LEU A 10 38.88 -4.65 63.71
CA LEU A 10 37.68 -5.37 63.45
C LEU A 10 36.52 -4.47 62.89
N THR A 11 36.42 -3.22 63.36
CA THR A 11 35.45 -2.26 62.82
C THR A 11 35.81 -1.77 61.43
N LEU A 12 37.12 -1.58 61.10
CA LEU A 12 37.54 -1.26 59.76
C LEU A 12 37.35 -2.41 58.76
N PHE A 13 37.60 -3.67 59.18
CA PHE A 13 37.32 -4.82 58.35
C PHE A 13 35.80 -5.06 58.17
N GLY A 14 35.01 -4.81 59.20
CA GLY A 14 33.53 -4.87 59.09
C GLY A 14 32.96 -3.79 58.13
N LEU A 15 33.50 -2.59 58.21
CA LEU A 15 33.10 -1.50 57.28
C LEU A 15 33.60 -1.75 55.84
N ALA A 16 34.78 -2.34 55.65
CA ALA A 16 35.24 -2.71 54.32
C ALA A 16 34.41 -3.87 53.71
N PHE A 17 33.93 -4.82 54.55
CA PHE A 17 33.06 -5.89 54.07
C PHE A 17 31.65 -5.45 53.75
N VAL A 18 31.15 -4.36 54.33
CA VAL A 18 29.88 -3.75 53.98
C VAL A 18 29.95 -2.93 52.71
N MET A 19 31.13 -2.42 52.34
CA MET A 19 31.33 -1.66 51.10
C MET A 19 31.61 -2.53 49.86
N ILE A 20 31.99 -3.80 50.05
CA ILE A 20 32.16 -4.72 48.90
C ILE A 20 30.99 -5.74 48.97
N ARG A 21 29.76 -5.27 48.79
CA ARG A 21 28.72 -6.16 48.31
C ARG A 21 29.00 -6.36 46.83
N PRO A 22 29.24 -7.58 46.34
CA PRO A 22 29.18 -7.80 44.91
C PRO A 22 27.83 -7.30 44.44
N GLU A 23 27.81 -6.37 43.50
CA GLU A 23 26.61 -5.98 42.84
C GLU A 23 25.95 -7.27 42.35
N GLN A 24 24.78 -7.59 42.89
CA GLN A 24 24.00 -8.71 42.38
C GLN A 24 23.81 -8.42 40.87
N PRO A 25 24.14 -9.40 40.02
CA PRO A 25 23.92 -9.22 38.59
C PRO A 25 22.47 -8.75 38.40
N ILE A 26 22.31 -7.61 37.78
CA ILE A 26 20.99 -7.07 37.47
C ILE A 26 20.34 -8.12 36.61
N ASP A 27 19.35 -8.80 37.13
CA ASP A 27 18.53 -9.71 36.36
C ASP A 27 17.64 -8.83 35.42
N PHE A 28 18.14 -8.59 34.25
CA PHE A 28 17.43 -7.85 33.23
C PHE A 28 16.05 -8.44 32.92
N ASN A 29 15.84 -9.75 33.14
CA ASN A 29 14.53 -10.37 32.97
C ASN A 29 13.53 -10.02 34.10
N SER A 30 14.00 -9.58 35.28
CA SER A 30 13.12 -9.09 36.35
C SER A 30 12.73 -7.65 36.22
N ILE A 31 13.56 -6.83 35.55
CA ILE A 31 13.29 -5.42 35.29
C ILE A 31 12.40 -5.25 34.05
N TYR A 32 12.55 -6.12 33.06
CA TYR A 32 11.72 -6.20 31.88
C TYR A 32 10.81 -7.44 31.93
N LYS A 33 9.92 -7.51 32.92
CA LYS A 33 8.63 -8.12 32.64
C LYS A 33 7.92 -7.16 31.68
N VAL A 34 8.30 -7.24 30.40
CA VAL A 34 7.46 -6.70 29.33
C VAL A 34 6.11 -7.39 29.53
N PRO A 35 5.05 -6.68 29.89
CA PRO A 35 3.72 -7.27 29.90
C PRO A 35 3.57 -7.89 28.53
N SER A 36 3.15 -9.16 28.46
CA SER A 36 2.95 -9.81 27.17
C SER A 36 2.19 -8.84 26.29
N GLU A 37 2.86 -8.29 25.27
CA GLU A 37 2.26 -7.32 24.36
C GLU A 37 1.17 -8.06 23.59
N SER A 38 -0.02 -8.05 24.17
CA SER A 38 -1.16 -8.50 23.42
C SER A 38 -1.51 -7.40 22.41
N PRO A 39 -1.96 -7.74 21.19
CA PRO A 39 -2.46 -6.73 20.24
C PRO A 39 -3.49 -5.79 20.85
N LYS A 40 -4.26 -6.25 21.84
CA LYS A 40 -5.21 -5.44 22.61
C LYS A 40 -4.53 -4.40 23.51
N SER A 41 -3.38 -4.73 24.14
CA SER A 41 -2.68 -3.78 25.01
C SER A 41 -1.99 -2.68 24.18
N ARG A 42 -1.45 -3.01 23.02
CA ARG A 42 -0.89 -2.05 22.08
C ARG A 42 -1.98 -1.11 21.54
N LYS A 43 -3.09 -1.65 21.09
CA LYS A 43 -4.24 -0.85 20.62
C LYS A 43 -4.76 0.12 21.70
N LYS A 44 -4.80 -0.34 22.98
CA LYS A 44 -5.16 0.54 24.10
C LYS A 44 -4.11 1.63 24.37
N TRP A 45 -2.83 1.32 24.20
CA TRP A 45 -1.76 2.28 24.38
C TRP A 45 -1.74 3.34 23.27
N ASP A 46 -1.89 2.89 22.02
CA ASP A 46 -2.01 3.79 20.87
C ASP A 46 -3.23 4.70 20.99
N ALA A 47 -4.37 4.16 21.38
CA ALA A 47 -5.56 4.95 21.63
C ALA A 47 -5.33 6.04 22.71
N LYS A 48 -4.63 5.71 23.82
CA LYS A 48 -4.31 6.70 24.86
C LYS A 48 -3.44 7.86 24.36
N ARG A 49 -2.62 7.65 23.34
CA ARG A 49 -1.77 8.69 22.76
C ARG A 49 -2.56 9.65 21.86
N LEU A 50 -3.65 9.17 21.28
CA LEU A 50 -4.45 9.89 20.29
C LEU A 50 -5.66 10.57 20.92
N LEU A 51 -6.12 10.11 22.11
CA LEU A 51 -7.34 10.60 22.74
C LEU A 51 -7.09 11.86 23.57
N ASP A 52 -8.05 12.78 23.51
CA ASP A 52 -8.12 13.95 24.39
C ASP A 52 -8.61 13.56 25.81
N ALA A 53 -8.75 14.54 26.69
CA ALA A 53 -9.23 14.33 28.04
C ALA A 53 -10.65 13.76 28.13
N ASN A 54 -11.44 13.86 27.06
CA ASN A 54 -12.81 13.34 26.95
C ASN A 54 -12.86 11.95 26.31
N GLY A 55 -11.70 11.39 25.92
CA GLY A 55 -11.61 10.09 25.28
C GLY A 55 -11.94 10.11 23.79
N ASN A 56 -11.88 11.27 23.14
CA ASN A 56 -12.11 11.42 21.72
C ASN A 56 -10.80 11.75 20.98
N ILE A 57 -10.68 11.35 19.73
CA ILE A 57 -9.67 11.89 18.83
C ILE A 57 -10.15 13.27 18.38
N PRO A 58 -9.41 14.37 18.69
CA PRO A 58 -9.85 15.70 18.31
C PRO A 58 -9.95 15.84 16.79
N GLN A 59 -11.01 16.46 16.33
CA GLN A 59 -11.16 16.78 14.90
C GLN A 59 -9.96 17.57 14.37
N SER A 60 -9.52 17.25 13.17
CA SER A 60 -8.38 17.89 12.50
C SER A 60 -7.06 17.80 13.28
N ILE A 61 -6.93 16.84 14.22
CA ILE A 61 -5.72 16.74 15.04
C ILE A 61 -4.48 16.54 14.17
N ARG A 62 -4.56 15.70 13.14
CA ARG A 62 -3.45 15.43 12.23
C ARG A 62 -3.02 16.69 11.47
N ARG A 63 -3.96 17.48 10.98
CA ARG A 63 -3.68 18.77 10.35
C ARG A 63 -2.99 19.74 11.32
N LYS A 64 -3.44 19.76 12.58
CA LYS A 64 -2.82 20.58 13.63
C LYS A 64 -1.41 20.11 13.97
N GLU A 65 -1.20 18.80 14.05
CA GLU A 65 0.11 18.19 14.27
C GLU A 65 1.08 18.47 13.13
N LEU A 66 0.63 18.31 11.87
CA LEU A 66 1.43 18.65 10.70
C LEU A 66 1.78 20.14 10.67
N LYS A 67 0.82 21.02 10.94
CA LYS A 67 1.07 22.46 11.05
C LYS A 67 2.05 22.80 12.18
N PHE A 68 1.92 22.13 13.32
CA PHE A 68 2.86 22.29 14.44
C PHE A 68 4.24 21.80 14.03
N ALA A 69 4.37 20.63 13.39
CA ALA A 69 5.64 20.11 12.89
C ALA A 69 6.33 21.07 11.91
N GLN A 70 5.56 21.72 11.03
CA GLN A 70 6.07 22.77 10.14
C GLN A 70 6.60 24.00 10.89
N SER A 71 6.05 24.30 12.07
CA SER A 71 6.47 25.44 12.91
C SER A 71 7.69 25.16 13.77
N LEU A 72 8.13 23.91 13.86
CA LEU A 72 9.33 23.54 14.61
C LEU A 72 10.56 24.13 13.93
N PRO A 73 11.57 24.57 14.69
CA PRO A 73 12.82 25.07 14.12
C PRO A 73 13.48 24.01 13.25
N ASN A 74 13.64 24.30 11.97
CA ASN A 74 14.40 23.50 11.01
C ASN A 74 15.85 23.96 10.93
N ASP A 75 16.46 24.34 12.04
CA ASP A 75 17.81 24.84 12.06
C ASP A 75 18.81 23.69 11.93
N LEU A 76 18.96 23.19 10.71
CA LEU A 76 19.98 22.19 10.35
C LEU A 76 21.41 22.72 10.54
N ASN A 77 21.58 24.04 10.73
CA ASN A 77 22.88 24.68 10.83
C ASN A 77 23.40 24.89 12.27
N ASN A 78 22.56 24.70 13.28
CA ASN A 78 22.90 24.98 14.68
C ASN A 78 22.91 23.76 15.60
N SER A 79 22.65 22.55 15.13
CA SER A 79 22.82 21.39 15.97
C SER A 79 24.26 20.89 15.88
N ASN A 80 25.02 21.06 16.94
CA ASN A 80 26.27 20.35 17.15
C ASN A 80 26.09 18.83 17.28
N LEU A 81 24.87 18.34 17.08
CA LEU A 81 24.51 16.95 17.09
C LEU A 81 24.28 16.49 15.62
N LEU A 82 25.31 15.86 15.08
CA LEU A 82 25.22 15.17 13.80
C LEU A 82 24.50 13.83 14.06
N TRP A 83 23.28 13.73 13.57
CA TRP A 83 22.56 12.46 13.52
C TRP A 83 23.03 11.68 12.29
N THR A 84 23.64 10.52 12.53
CA THR A 84 24.01 9.59 11.47
C THR A 84 22.98 8.47 11.43
N ALA A 85 22.51 8.11 10.25
CA ALA A 85 21.65 6.95 10.09
C ALA A 85 22.52 5.69 10.29
N GLU A 86 22.20 4.91 11.31
CA GLU A 86 22.95 3.68 11.67
C GLU A 86 22.32 2.42 11.07
N GLY A 87 21.30 2.59 10.26
CA GLY A 87 20.62 1.47 9.61
C GLY A 87 19.53 0.82 10.47
N PRO A 88 19.14 -0.42 10.15
CA PRO A 88 19.76 -1.34 9.18
C PRO A 88 19.62 -0.90 7.72
N TYR A 89 20.67 -1.04 6.92
CA TYR A 89 20.68 -0.66 5.50
C TYR A 89 20.33 -1.82 4.55
N ASN A 90 20.29 -3.03 5.09
CA ASN A 90 20.03 -4.29 4.37
C ASN A 90 18.68 -4.90 4.69
N VAL A 91 17.83 -4.19 5.42
CA VAL A 91 16.44 -4.60 5.68
C VAL A 91 15.53 -3.76 4.81
N GLY A 92 14.84 -4.40 3.87
CA GLY A 92 13.90 -3.76 2.97
C GLY A 92 12.64 -3.29 3.71
N GLY A 93 11.98 -2.29 3.13
CA GLY A 93 10.64 -1.85 3.51
C GLY A 93 9.61 -2.32 2.50
N ARG A 94 8.34 -2.16 2.83
CA ARG A 94 7.25 -2.42 1.88
C ARG A 94 7.16 -1.25 0.90
N THR A 95 7.31 -1.54 -0.40
CA THR A 95 7.10 -0.59 -1.48
C THR A 95 5.73 -0.86 -2.10
N ARG A 96 4.87 0.15 -2.11
CA ARG A 96 3.50 0.05 -2.61
C ARG A 96 3.33 0.67 -3.99
N ALA A 97 4.17 1.64 -4.31
CA ALA A 97 4.12 2.37 -5.56
C ALA A 97 5.51 2.45 -6.19
N LEU A 98 5.58 2.24 -7.50
CA LEU A 98 6.81 2.38 -8.28
C LEU A 98 6.42 2.81 -9.70
N ALA A 99 7.05 3.86 -10.20
CA ALA A 99 6.87 4.32 -11.56
C ALA A 99 8.17 4.83 -12.16
N TYR A 100 8.30 4.68 -13.48
CA TYR A 100 9.31 5.34 -14.30
C TYR A 100 8.79 6.71 -14.73
N ASP A 101 9.69 7.66 -14.87
CA ASP A 101 9.42 8.92 -15.54
C ASP A 101 9.29 8.68 -17.05
N VAL A 102 8.15 9.07 -17.65
CA VAL A 102 7.91 8.87 -19.08
C VAL A 102 8.85 9.67 -19.99
N THR A 103 9.54 10.68 -19.44
CA THR A 103 10.50 11.51 -20.18
C THR A 103 11.96 11.10 -19.95
N ASP A 104 12.24 10.32 -18.92
CA ASP A 104 13.60 9.84 -18.58
C ASP A 104 13.54 8.47 -17.90
N GLU A 105 13.77 7.42 -18.66
CA GLU A 105 13.74 6.04 -18.17
C GLU A 105 14.75 5.73 -17.05
N ASN A 106 15.76 6.58 -16.84
CA ASN A 106 16.70 6.44 -15.71
C ASN A 106 16.09 6.95 -14.41
N THR A 107 15.03 7.74 -14.49
CA THR A 107 14.35 8.30 -13.32
C THR A 107 13.21 7.39 -12.88
N LEU A 108 13.27 7.02 -11.60
CA LEU A 108 12.27 6.21 -10.91
C LEU A 108 11.77 6.96 -9.68
N ILE A 109 10.47 6.86 -9.42
CA ILE A 109 9.88 7.30 -8.16
C ILE A 109 9.25 6.10 -7.47
N ALA A 110 9.58 5.90 -6.19
CA ALA A 110 9.08 4.82 -5.37
C ALA A 110 8.38 5.36 -4.12
N GLY A 111 7.25 4.75 -3.77
CA GLY A 111 6.47 5.05 -2.59
C GLY A 111 6.48 3.90 -1.59
N GLY A 112 6.98 4.16 -0.38
CA GLY A 112 6.97 3.19 0.71
C GLY A 112 5.71 3.27 1.55
N ALA A 113 5.23 2.12 2.05
CA ALA A 113 4.04 2.05 2.92
C ALA A 113 4.17 2.88 4.22
N SER A 114 5.40 3.16 4.65
CA SER A 114 5.73 4.03 5.78
C SER A 114 7.05 4.79 5.58
N GLY A 115 7.64 4.69 4.39
CA GLY A 115 8.95 5.28 4.05
C GLY A 115 8.88 6.61 3.33
N GLY A 116 7.71 7.01 2.85
CA GLY A 116 7.53 8.20 2.01
C GLY A 116 7.94 7.98 0.56
N ILE A 117 8.11 9.09 -0.17
CA ILE A 117 8.54 9.10 -1.56
C ILE A 117 10.06 9.15 -1.65
N TRP A 118 10.59 8.32 -2.53
CA TRP A 118 12.00 8.22 -2.89
C TRP A 118 12.15 8.37 -4.40
N ARG A 119 13.18 9.10 -4.82
CA ARG A 119 13.50 9.33 -6.23
C ARG A 119 14.90 8.87 -6.55
N SER A 120 15.06 8.14 -7.65
CA SER A 120 16.34 7.76 -8.25
C SER A 120 16.45 8.39 -9.63
N THR A 121 17.65 8.74 -10.06
CA THR A 121 17.97 9.21 -11.42
C THR A 121 19.01 8.32 -12.10
N ASN A 122 19.20 7.10 -11.59
CA ASN A 122 20.22 6.18 -12.07
C ASN A 122 19.73 4.71 -11.99
N LEU A 123 18.48 4.49 -12.43
CA LEU A 123 17.84 3.15 -12.47
C LEU A 123 17.85 2.44 -11.10
N GLY A 124 17.62 3.17 -10.02
CA GLY A 124 17.52 2.59 -8.68
C GLY A 124 18.85 2.28 -8.00
N GLN A 125 20.00 2.63 -8.59
CA GLN A 125 21.32 2.40 -7.96
C GLN A 125 21.51 3.26 -6.71
N SER A 126 20.89 4.44 -6.67
CA SER A 126 20.83 5.28 -5.47
C SER A 126 19.50 6.01 -5.40
N TRP A 127 19.08 6.31 -4.18
CA TRP A 127 17.79 6.91 -3.89
C TRP A 127 17.92 8.10 -2.97
N SER A 128 17.15 9.14 -3.25
CA SER A 128 16.99 10.32 -2.40
C SER A 128 15.57 10.43 -1.90
N LYS A 129 15.39 10.69 -0.61
CA LYS A 129 14.06 10.87 -0.01
C LYS A 129 13.50 12.25 -0.36
N MET A 130 12.29 12.30 -0.91
CA MET A 130 11.65 13.53 -1.35
C MET A 130 10.59 14.04 -0.36
N THR A 131 9.96 13.16 0.42
CA THR A 131 9.01 13.58 1.45
C THR A 131 9.70 14.25 2.61
N LYS A 132 9.16 15.40 3.03
CA LYS A 132 9.64 16.17 4.18
C LYS A 132 9.17 15.52 5.50
N PRO A 133 9.86 15.76 6.64
CA PRO A 133 9.51 15.13 7.92
C PRO A 133 8.08 15.37 8.40
N PHE A 134 7.47 16.49 8.01
CA PHE A 134 6.10 16.87 8.38
C PHE A 134 5.03 16.37 7.39
N GLN A 135 5.42 15.70 6.31
CA GLN A 135 4.49 15.08 5.36
C GLN A 135 4.19 13.65 5.77
N LEU A 136 3.04 13.12 5.34
CA LEU A 136 2.73 11.71 5.55
C LEU A 136 3.60 10.83 4.67
N HIS A 137 4.09 9.75 5.27
CA HIS A 137 5.04 8.83 4.64
C HIS A 137 4.40 7.50 4.22
N ASN A 138 3.10 7.35 4.34
CA ASN A 138 2.36 6.15 3.96
C ASN A 138 1.81 6.28 2.53
N VAL A 139 2.67 5.98 1.56
CA VAL A 139 2.33 6.06 0.13
C VAL A 139 1.73 4.74 -0.33
N THR A 140 0.61 4.80 -1.03
CA THR A 140 -0.12 3.62 -1.53
C THR A 140 -0.19 3.53 -3.04
N CYS A 141 -0.25 4.66 -3.73
CA CYS A 141 -0.27 4.74 -5.18
C CYS A 141 0.49 5.96 -5.67
N LEU A 142 0.90 5.94 -6.93
CA LEU A 142 1.69 6.98 -7.57
C LEU A 142 1.35 7.00 -9.06
N THR A 143 1.14 8.17 -9.63
CA THR A 143 0.91 8.34 -11.06
C THR A 143 1.57 9.62 -11.59
N GLN A 144 1.98 9.59 -12.85
CA GLN A 144 2.50 10.74 -13.60
C GLN A 144 1.47 11.20 -14.60
N ASP A 145 1.39 12.48 -14.83
CA ASP A 145 0.65 13.05 -15.96
C ASP A 145 1.47 12.84 -17.24
N THR A 146 0.96 11.99 -18.13
CA THR A 146 1.68 11.62 -19.37
C THR A 146 1.34 12.54 -20.55
N ARG A 147 0.47 13.54 -20.35
CA ARG A 147 0.09 14.49 -21.40
C ARG A 147 1.24 15.40 -21.78
N PRO A 148 1.41 15.73 -23.08
CA PRO A 148 2.50 16.58 -23.53
C PRO A 148 2.55 17.93 -22.80
N GLY A 149 3.71 18.23 -22.19
CA GLY A 149 3.95 19.45 -21.43
C GLY A 149 3.49 19.40 -19.95
N LYS A 150 2.95 18.29 -19.49
CA LYS A 150 2.53 18.06 -18.09
C LYS A 150 3.30 16.93 -17.39
N GLU A 151 4.30 16.37 -18.01
CA GLU A 151 5.05 15.20 -17.54
C GLU A 151 5.82 15.46 -16.23
N ASN A 152 6.01 16.73 -15.85
CA ASN A 152 6.54 17.13 -14.57
C ASN A 152 5.53 17.06 -13.41
N ILE A 153 4.26 16.76 -13.72
CA ILE A 153 3.18 16.65 -12.73
C ILE A 153 3.02 15.20 -12.28
N TRP A 154 3.06 15.03 -10.97
CA TRP A 154 2.89 13.72 -10.34
C TRP A 154 1.90 13.79 -9.19
N TYR A 155 1.24 12.69 -8.91
CA TYR A 155 0.35 12.54 -7.75
C TYR A 155 0.68 11.28 -6.97
N TYR A 156 0.58 11.33 -5.64
CA TYR A 156 0.55 10.12 -4.84
C TYR A 156 -0.60 10.15 -3.84
N GLY A 157 -1.15 8.96 -3.58
CA GLY A 157 -2.17 8.73 -2.58
C GLY A 157 -1.58 8.22 -1.27
N THR A 158 -2.29 8.47 -0.18
CA THR A 158 -1.90 8.07 1.16
C THR A 158 -2.95 7.18 1.82
N GLY A 159 -2.52 6.48 2.87
CA GLY A 159 -3.39 5.66 3.70
C GLY A 159 -3.40 4.19 3.29
N GLU A 160 -3.03 3.31 4.19
CA GLU A 160 -3.00 1.88 3.99
C GLU A 160 -4.07 1.22 4.86
N LEU A 161 -5.21 0.82 4.25
CA LEU A 161 -6.34 0.22 4.96
C LEU A 161 -6.02 -1.20 5.45
N ALA A 162 -5.35 -1.97 4.63
CA ALA A 162 -4.95 -3.32 4.95
C ALA A 162 -3.45 -3.45 4.75
N GLY A 163 -2.71 -3.54 5.84
CA GLY A 163 -1.30 -3.89 5.85
C GLY A 163 -1.15 -5.27 6.44
N ASN A 164 -0.42 -6.16 5.78
CA ASN A 164 -0.03 -7.41 6.37
C ASN A 164 1.32 -7.22 7.07
N SER A 165 1.35 -7.38 8.38
CA SER A 165 2.58 -7.45 9.13
C SER A 165 2.62 -8.75 9.92
N ALA A 166 3.81 -9.22 10.23
CA ALA A 166 4.02 -10.40 11.08
C ALA A 166 3.32 -10.33 12.46
N SER A 167 2.79 -9.18 12.83
CA SER A 167 2.04 -8.95 14.07
C SER A 167 0.55 -9.30 14.00
N GLY A 168 0.08 -9.91 12.92
CA GLY A 168 -1.27 -10.47 12.82
C GLY A 168 -2.40 -9.45 12.92
N GLY A 169 -3.01 -9.13 11.79
CA GLY A 169 -4.28 -8.43 11.73
C GLY A 169 -4.20 -6.93 11.90
N GLY A 170 -3.93 -6.21 10.82
CA GLY A 170 -4.25 -4.82 10.70
C GLY A 170 -3.14 -3.83 11.04
N ALA A 171 -2.00 -3.93 10.38
CA ALA A 171 -1.16 -2.75 10.25
C ALA A 171 -1.81 -1.85 9.21
N TYR A 172 -2.65 -0.93 9.64
CA TYR A 172 -3.17 0.13 8.80
C TYR A 172 -2.56 1.47 9.20
N PHE A 173 -2.47 2.36 8.23
CA PHE A 173 -2.02 3.73 8.44
C PHE A 173 -3.07 4.68 7.84
N ASP A 174 -3.63 5.53 8.68
CA ASP A 174 -4.54 6.56 8.18
C ASP A 174 -3.79 7.50 7.24
N GLY A 175 -4.37 7.76 6.09
CA GLY A 175 -3.90 8.72 5.12
C GLY A 175 -4.27 10.17 5.45
N ASN A 176 -3.95 11.04 4.52
CA ASN A 176 -4.35 12.44 4.54
C ASN A 176 -4.63 12.92 3.10
N GLY A 177 -5.41 12.13 2.37
CA GLY A 177 -5.74 12.40 0.98
C GLY A 177 -4.57 12.18 0.02
N ILE A 178 -4.42 13.08 -0.93
CA ILE A 178 -3.45 12.99 -2.01
C ILE A 178 -2.50 14.20 -2.02
N TYR A 179 -1.32 13.97 -2.59
CA TYR A 179 -0.28 14.97 -2.75
C TYR A 179 0.03 15.15 -4.24
N LYS A 180 0.41 16.36 -4.61
CA LYS A 180 0.79 16.74 -5.97
C LYS A 180 2.22 17.26 -5.99
N SER A 181 2.97 16.88 -7.01
CA SER A 181 4.23 17.51 -7.41
C SER A 181 4.03 18.20 -8.76
N ILE A 182 4.70 19.32 -8.97
CA ILE A 182 4.76 20.04 -10.24
C ILE A 182 6.19 20.24 -10.73
N ASP A 183 7.14 19.54 -10.10
CA ASP A 183 8.57 19.67 -10.35
C ASP A 183 9.26 18.31 -10.51
N ASN A 184 8.55 17.37 -11.16
CA ASN A 184 9.02 16.02 -11.44
C ASN A 184 9.39 15.22 -10.18
N GLY A 185 8.55 15.32 -9.14
CA GLY A 185 8.68 14.54 -7.91
C GLY A 185 9.75 15.04 -6.94
N LEU A 186 10.32 16.23 -7.16
CA LEU A 186 11.32 16.81 -6.27
C LEU A 186 10.71 17.41 -5.00
N SER A 187 9.51 17.99 -5.11
CA SER A 187 8.74 18.46 -3.96
C SER A 187 7.26 18.11 -4.10
N TRP A 188 6.58 18.07 -2.97
CA TRP A 188 5.20 17.59 -2.89
C TRP A 188 4.38 18.49 -1.98
N ASP A 189 3.18 18.85 -2.42
CA ASP A 189 2.22 19.63 -1.66
C ASP A 189 0.90 18.87 -1.51
N THR A 190 0.21 19.06 -0.38
CA THR A 190 -1.11 18.49 -0.15
C THR A 190 -2.16 19.19 -1.00
N ILE A 191 -3.07 18.42 -1.58
CA ILE A 191 -4.30 18.98 -2.16
C ILE A 191 -5.28 19.17 -1.00
N SER A 192 -5.51 20.43 -0.61
CA SER A 192 -6.18 20.80 0.63
C SER A 192 -7.66 20.39 0.71
N SER A 193 -8.31 20.16 -0.42
CA SER A 193 -9.71 19.72 -0.51
C SER A 193 -9.94 18.28 -0.05
N PHE A 194 -8.89 17.47 0.06
CA PHE A 194 -8.97 16.03 0.35
C PHE A 194 -8.17 15.60 1.58
N THR A 195 -7.80 16.54 2.42
CA THR A 195 -7.23 16.17 3.70
C THR A 195 -8.32 15.52 4.55
N SER A 196 -8.09 14.29 5.01
CA SER A 196 -8.97 13.69 5.98
C SER A 196 -8.89 14.47 7.28
N ASP A 197 -10.05 14.89 7.79
CA ASP A 197 -10.16 15.31 9.18
C ASP A 197 -10.38 14.04 9.99
N ASN A 198 -9.40 13.63 10.79
CA ASN A 198 -9.53 12.44 11.62
C ASN A 198 -10.87 12.45 12.35
N ASN A 199 -11.73 11.58 11.93
CA ASN A 199 -13.00 11.31 12.60
C ASN A 199 -12.74 10.58 13.92
N ALA A 200 -13.77 10.39 14.72
CA ALA A 200 -13.68 9.60 15.93
C ALA A 200 -13.04 8.24 15.69
N ALA A 201 -12.26 7.73 16.66
CA ALA A 201 -11.59 6.45 16.55
C ALA A 201 -12.57 5.35 16.10
N GLY A 202 -12.30 4.76 14.93
CA GLY A 202 -13.12 3.69 14.34
C GLY A 202 -14.12 4.14 13.27
N SER A 203 -14.16 5.42 12.90
CA SER A 203 -14.82 5.86 11.66
C SER A 203 -13.75 6.23 10.63
N PHE A 204 -13.88 5.70 9.43
CA PHE A 204 -13.02 6.03 8.30
C PHE A 204 -13.66 7.16 7.48
N ASN A 205 -12.83 8.10 7.05
CA ASN A 205 -13.18 9.01 5.97
C ASN A 205 -12.74 8.36 4.65
N VAL A 206 -13.49 8.60 3.58
CA VAL A 206 -13.16 8.08 2.24
C VAL A 206 -11.75 8.48 1.76
N PHE A 207 -11.21 9.58 2.26
CA PHE A 207 -9.86 10.08 1.92
C PHE A 207 -8.76 9.61 2.88
N ASP A 208 -9.10 8.79 3.88
CA ASP A 208 -8.09 8.14 4.72
C ASP A 208 -7.33 7.05 3.94
N PHE A 209 -7.92 6.52 2.86
CA PHE A 209 -7.32 5.43 2.10
C PHE A 209 -7.50 5.63 0.59
N ALA A 210 -6.44 6.06 -0.09
CA ALA A 210 -6.35 6.09 -1.53
C ALA A 210 -5.76 4.77 -2.05
N TRP A 211 -6.48 4.06 -2.91
CA TRP A 211 -6.04 2.79 -3.48
C TRP A 211 -5.26 2.96 -4.77
N ASN A 212 -5.77 3.79 -5.68
CA ASN A 212 -5.14 4.08 -6.95
C ASN A 212 -5.57 5.44 -7.50
N ILE A 213 -4.71 6.05 -8.30
CA ILE A 213 -4.95 7.31 -9.00
C ILE A 213 -4.56 7.11 -10.46
N VAL A 214 -5.42 7.50 -11.38
CA VAL A 214 -5.12 7.55 -12.81
C VAL A 214 -5.52 8.91 -13.38
N LEU A 215 -4.85 9.33 -14.45
CA LEU A 215 -5.12 10.58 -15.14
C LEU A 215 -5.56 10.27 -16.56
N ASP A 216 -6.52 11.02 -17.09
CA ASP A 216 -6.95 10.86 -18.47
C ASP A 216 -5.89 11.42 -19.43
N PRO A 217 -5.24 10.57 -20.23
CA PRO A 217 -4.22 11.01 -21.17
C PRO A 217 -4.80 11.71 -22.39
N THR A 218 -6.11 11.64 -22.61
CA THR A 218 -6.78 12.17 -23.80
C THR A 218 -7.40 13.54 -23.61
N ASN A 219 -7.77 13.89 -22.36
CA ASN A 219 -8.36 15.18 -22.05
C ASN A 219 -7.27 16.25 -21.96
N LEU A 220 -7.07 17.00 -23.06
CA LEU A 220 -6.06 18.05 -23.12
C LEU A 220 -6.55 19.40 -22.58
N ASP A 221 -7.86 19.56 -22.42
CA ASP A 221 -8.49 20.81 -22.02
C ASP A 221 -8.62 20.92 -20.50
N GLU A 222 -8.83 19.81 -19.82
CA GLU A 222 -9.06 19.72 -18.38
C GLU A 222 -8.02 18.80 -17.69
N ASP A 223 -7.78 19.00 -16.41
CA ASP A 223 -6.93 18.11 -15.61
C ASP A 223 -7.78 16.97 -15.02
N GLU A 224 -8.24 16.11 -15.92
CA GLU A 224 -9.11 15.00 -15.58
C GLU A 224 -8.34 13.82 -15.00
N GLY A 225 -8.91 13.22 -13.98
CA GLY A 225 -8.38 12.00 -13.36
C GLY A 225 -9.37 11.32 -12.44
N TYR A 226 -9.04 10.10 -12.07
CA TYR A 226 -9.89 9.24 -11.25
C TYR A 226 -9.12 8.75 -10.02
N LEU A 227 -9.81 8.72 -8.89
CA LEU A 227 -9.29 8.30 -7.60
C LEU A 227 -10.15 7.17 -7.04
N ALA A 228 -9.55 6.01 -6.87
CA ALA A 228 -10.14 4.91 -6.11
C ALA A 228 -9.80 5.09 -4.63
N THR A 229 -10.82 5.17 -3.77
CA THR A 229 -10.66 5.32 -2.32
C THR A 229 -11.43 4.21 -1.58
N TYR A 230 -11.33 4.21 -0.25
CA TYR A 230 -12.36 3.56 0.55
C TYR A 230 -13.73 4.15 0.20
N GLY A 231 -14.67 3.29 -0.13
CA GLY A 231 -16.07 3.66 -0.39
C GLY A 231 -16.41 3.97 -1.84
N GLY A 232 -15.48 4.23 -2.76
CA GLY A 232 -15.88 4.49 -4.14
C GLY A 232 -14.80 4.96 -5.10
N ILE A 233 -15.27 5.27 -6.29
CA ILE A 233 -14.48 5.85 -7.39
C ILE A 233 -14.93 7.30 -7.58
N TYR A 234 -13.97 8.18 -7.52
CA TYR A 234 -14.17 9.63 -7.68
C TYR A 234 -13.53 10.12 -8.96
N ARG A 235 -14.16 11.10 -9.61
CA ARG A 235 -13.66 11.81 -10.78
C ARG A 235 -13.36 13.26 -10.43
N SER A 236 -12.31 13.81 -11.01
CA SER A 236 -11.96 15.23 -11.01
C SER A 236 -11.72 15.71 -12.43
N ILE A 237 -11.98 16.99 -12.71
CA ILE A 237 -11.64 17.64 -13.96
C ILE A 237 -10.72 18.84 -13.78
N ASP A 238 -10.22 19.06 -12.56
CA ASP A 238 -9.43 20.23 -12.18
C ASP A 238 -8.17 19.87 -11.39
N GLY A 239 -7.59 18.69 -11.66
CA GLY A 239 -6.37 18.20 -11.02
C GLY A 239 -6.56 17.91 -9.55
N PHE A 240 -7.70 17.34 -9.22
CA PHE A 240 -8.12 16.93 -7.89
C PHE A 240 -8.36 18.08 -6.90
N ASN A 241 -8.69 19.30 -7.38
CA ASN A 241 -9.17 20.36 -6.49
C ASN A 241 -10.62 20.16 -6.08
N THR A 242 -11.43 19.58 -6.97
CA THR A 242 -12.80 19.11 -6.69
C THR A 242 -13.00 17.68 -7.14
N LEU A 243 -13.92 16.94 -6.49
CA LEU A 243 -14.26 15.55 -6.82
C LEU A 243 -15.77 15.36 -6.91
N SER A 244 -16.20 14.55 -7.89
CA SER A 244 -17.52 13.93 -7.95
C SER A 244 -17.41 12.43 -7.65
N LEU A 245 -18.35 11.88 -6.89
CA LEU A 245 -18.47 10.43 -6.72
C LEU A 245 -19.17 9.86 -7.94
N GLU A 246 -18.53 8.93 -8.63
CA GLU A 246 -19.06 8.28 -9.83
C GLU A 246 -19.71 6.93 -9.52
N ILE A 247 -19.04 6.10 -8.72
CA ILE A 247 -19.53 4.78 -8.30
C ILE A 247 -19.22 4.56 -6.84
N GLY A 248 -20.14 3.98 -6.09
CA GLY A 248 -19.97 3.66 -4.68
C GLY A 248 -20.75 4.60 -3.77
N GLY A 249 -20.16 5.03 -2.69
CA GLY A 249 -20.81 5.83 -1.63
C GLY A 249 -21.19 5.01 -0.42
N GLY A 250 -20.71 3.77 -0.34
CA GLY A 250 -20.93 2.83 0.76
C GLY A 250 -19.62 2.31 1.35
N ASP A 251 -19.64 1.09 1.85
CA ASP A 251 -18.55 0.47 2.61
C ASP A 251 -17.62 -0.42 1.76
N ALA A 252 -17.45 -0.15 0.46
CA ALA A 252 -16.50 -0.89 -0.37
C ALA A 252 -15.07 -0.64 0.10
N TYR A 253 -14.44 -1.64 0.73
CA TYR A 253 -13.12 -1.51 1.35
C TYR A 253 -12.00 -1.43 0.32
N TYR A 254 -12.12 -2.20 -0.78
CA TYR A 254 -11.05 -2.38 -1.75
C TYR A 254 -11.53 -1.99 -3.15
N ASN A 255 -11.08 -0.86 -3.61
CA ASN A 255 -11.44 -0.35 -4.92
C ASN A 255 -10.19 -0.17 -5.78
N ASN A 256 -10.35 -0.26 -7.08
CA ASN A 256 -9.27 0.01 -8.03
C ASN A 256 -9.82 0.71 -9.27
N VAL A 257 -8.96 1.48 -9.94
CA VAL A 257 -9.26 2.17 -11.19
C VAL A 257 -8.04 2.13 -12.09
N GLU A 258 -8.26 1.85 -13.37
CA GLU A 258 -7.23 1.92 -14.42
C GLU A 258 -7.85 2.60 -15.65
N ILE A 259 -7.02 3.23 -16.47
CA ILE A 259 -7.47 3.95 -17.67
C ILE A 259 -6.62 3.52 -18.87
N THR A 260 -7.27 3.41 -20.04
CA THR A 260 -6.59 3.14 -21.30
C THR A 260 -5.92 4.39 -21.87
N SER A 261 -5.06 4.23 -22.87
CA SER A 261 -4.47 5.36 -23.61
C SER A 261 -5.52 6.15 -24.41
N THR A 262 -6.70 5.56 -24.60
CA THR A 262 -7.84 6.16 -25.31
C THR A 262 -8.90 6.77 -24.37
N GLY A 263 -8.63 6.81 -23.05
CA GLY A 263 -9.52 7.44 -22.07
C GLY A 263 -10.64 6.54 -21.54
N VAL A 264 -10.69 5.25 -21.92
CA VAL A 264 -11.67 4.32 -21.37
C VAL A 264 -11.25 3.90 -19.96
N VAL A 265 -12.17 4.05 -19.02
CA VAL A 265 -11.91 3.78 -17.60
C VAL A 265 -12.49 2.44 -17.18
N TYR A 266 -11.70 1.66 -16.46
CA TYR A 266 -12.12 0.43 -15.79
C TYR A 266 -11.99 0.59 -14.29
N ALA A 267 -12.99 0.13 -13.54
CA ALA A 267 -12.99 0.19 -12.09
C ALA A 267 -13.47 -1.12 -11.47
N THR A 268 -13.03 -1.39 -10.25
CA THR A 268 -13.51 -2.52 -9.45
C THR A 268 -13.85 -2.07 -8.04
N LEU A 269 -14.98 -2.53 -7.53
CA LEU A 269 -15.41 -2.34 -6.15
C LEU A 269 -15.61 -3.69 -5.50
N SER A 270 -15.06 -3.88 -4.31
CA SER A 270 -15.17 -5.15 -3.56
C SER A 270 -16.60 -5.45 -3.12
N SER A 271 -16.84 -6.73 -2.80
CA SER A 271 -18.19 -7.26 -2.60
C SER A 271 -18.85 -6.82 -1.29
N ASP A 272 -18.16 -6.14 -0.42
CA ASP A 272 -18.66 -5.58 0.83
C ASP A 272 -19.45 -4.27 0.65
N GLY A 273 -19.33 -3.61 -0.51
CA GLY A 273 -20.10 -2.43 -0.88
C GLY A 273 -21.40 -2.75 -1.63
N ALA A 274 -22.30 -1.77 -1.68
CA ALA A 274 -23.58 -1.90 -2.42
C ALA A 274 -23.38 -1.97 -3.93
N ASP A 275 -22.43 -1.18 -4.46
CA ASP A 275 -22.13 -1.06 -5.89
C ASP A 275 -20.95 -1.96 -6.30
N LYS A 276 -20.89 -3.15 -5.69
CA LYS A 276 -19.88 -4.15 -6.04
C LYS A 276 -19.88 -4.47 -7.52
N GLY A 277 -18.73 -4.76 -8.10
CA GLY A 277 -18.64 -5.18 -9.49
C GLY A 277 -17.36 -4.79 -10.18
N PHE A 278 -17.34 -5.12 -11.47
CA PHE A 278 -16.35 -4.66 -12.42
C PHE A 278 -17.04 -3.69 -13.37
N TRP A 279 -16.52 -2.50 -13.49
CA TRP A 279 -17.19 -1.41 -14.15
C TRP A 279 -16.33 -0.88 -15.30
N ARG A 280 -17.01 -0.45 -16.36
CA ARG A 280 -16.42 0.20 -17.52
C ARG A 280 -17.14 1.51 -17.82
N SER A 281 -16.39 2.53 -18.14
CA SER A 281 -16.91 3.79 -18.68
C SER A 281 -16.10 4.21 -19.90
N ALA A 282 -16.79 4.70 -20.92
CA ALA A 282 -16.15 5.24 -22.11
C ALA A 282 -15.81 6.73 -21.98
N ASP A 283 -16.41 7.42 -21.01
CA ASP A 283 -16.37 8.88 -20.85
C ASP A 283 -16.22 9.33 -19.38
N GLY A 284 -16.10 8.38 -18.46
CA GLY A 284 -15.99 8.65 -17.04
C GLY A 284 -17.28 9.09 -16.35
N MET A 285 -18.41 9.15 -17.06
CA MET A 285 -19.69 9.61 -16.52
C MET A 285 -20.74 8.49 -16.52
N GLU A 286 -20.84 7.77 -17.63
CA GLU A 286 -21.76 6.64 -17.74
C GLU A 286 -21.02 5.32 -17.49
N TRP A 287 -21.47 4.58 -16.50
CA TRP A 287 -20.79 3.37 -16.05
C TRP A 287 -21.63 2.12 -16.23
N ALA A 288 -21.07 1.11 -16.86
CA ALA A 288 -21.68 -0.19 -17.06
C ALA A 288 -20.99 -1.25 -16.19
N ASN A 289 -21.79 -2.04 -15.46
CA ASN A 289 -21.27 -3.20 -14.73
C ASN A 289 -21.06 -4.35 -15.70
N ILE A 290 -19.80 -4.69 -15.97
CA ILE A 290 -19.39 -5.73 -16.92
C ILE A 290 -19.06 -7.06 -16.23
N MET A 291 -19.18 -7.16 -14.89
CA MET A 291 -18.85 -8.38 -14.15
C MET A 291 -19.71 -9.57 -14.61
N PRO A 292 -19.11 -10.72 -14.95
CA PRO A 292 -19.89 -11.87 -15.42
C PRO A 292 -20.70 -12.50 -14.28
N ASP A 293 -21.92 -12.95 -14.55
CA ASP A 293 -22.80 -13.61 -13.57
C ASP A 293 -22.15 -14.82 -12.89
N SER A 294 -21.22 -15.47 -13.58
CA SER A 294 -20.48 -16.64 -13.08
C SER A 294 -19.30 -16.30 -12.16
N PHE A 295 -19.01 -15.02 -11.92
CA PHE A 295 -17.83 -14.62 -11.12
C PHE A 295 -17.98 -14.96 -9.65
N GLY A 296 -19.01 -14.95 -9.05
CA GLY A 296 -19.17 -15.15 -7.60
C GLY A 296 -19.56 -13.87 -6.87
N ASN A 297 -20.16 -14.04 -5.69
CA ASN A 297 -20.80 -12.94 -4.99
C ASN A 297 -19.99 -12.36 -3.83
N THR A 298 -18.90 -13.02 -3.42
CA THR A 298 -18.08 -12.60 -2.29
C THR A 298 -16.61 -12.61 -2.70
N TYR A 299 -16.02 -11.44 -2.75
CA TYR A 299 -14.61 -11.25 -3.13
C TYR A 299 -14.07 -9.96 -2.49
N GLY A 300 -12.76 -9.92 -2.32
CA GLY A 300 -12.05 -8.78 -1.80
C GLY A 300 -11.48 -7.89 -2.90
N ARG A 301 -10.19 -7.54 -2.74
CA ARG A 301 -9.49 -6.66 -3.67
C ARG A 301 -9.31 -7.28 -5.04
N THR A 302 -9.47 -6.48 -6.08
CA THR A 302 -9.19 -6.83 -7.48
C THR A 302 -8.16 -5.88 -8.06
N ALA A 303 -7.10 -6.43 -8.66
CA ALA A 303 -6.15 -5.69 -9.49
C ALA A 303 -6.57 -5.77 -10.95
N ILE A 304 -6.40 -4.67 -11.67
CA ILE A 304 -6.72 -4.52 -13.09
C ILE A 304 -5.42 -4.46 -13.89
N GLY A 305 -5.34 -5.20 -14.99
CA GLY A 305 -4.21 -5.16 -15.93
C GLY A 305 -4.71 -4.99 -17.35
N ILE A 306 -4.53 -3.82 -17.92
CA ILE A 306 -4.86 -3.53 -19.33
C ILE A 306 -3.74 -4.09 -20.21
N ASN A 307 -4.10 -4.71 -21.34
CA ASN A 307 -3.14 -5.12 -22.35
C ASN A 307 -2.77 -3.88 -23.22
N PRO A 308 -1.54 -3.36 -23.13
CA PRO A 308 -1.19 -2.13 -23.86
C PRO A 308 -1.12 -2.29 -25.39
N SER A 309 -1.01 -3.54 -25.89
CA SER A 309 -1.02 -3.84 -27.33
C SER A 309 -2.43 -3.96 -27.90
N ASP A 310 -3.41 -4.28 -27.07
CA ASP A 310 -4.83 -4.33 -27.40
C ASP A 310 -5.65 -3.94 -26.15
N GLU A 311 -5.94 -2.69 -25.98
CA GLU A 311 -6.64 -2.16 -24.80
C GLU A 311 -8.11 -2.60 -24.68
N ASN A 312 -8.60 -3.45 -25.59
CA ASN A 312 -9.85 -4.17 -25.42
C ASN A 312 -9.72 -5.41 -24.54
N GLU A 313 -8.49 -5.86 -24.27
CA GLU A 313 -8.22 -7.01 -23.40
C GLU A 313 -7.77 -6.55 -22.02
N ILE A 314 -8.51 -6.94 -21.00
CA ILE A 314 -8.29 -6.56 -19.60
C ILE A 314 -8.24 -7.81 -18.73
N TYR A 315 -7.26 -7.89 -17.85
CA TYR A 315 -7.13 -8.92 -16.84
C TYR A 315 -7.60 -8.41 -15.48
N PHE A 316 -8.38 -9.23 -14.78
CA PHE A 316 -8.84 -8.99 -13.42
C PHE A 316 -8.30 -10.10 -12.52
N LEU A 317 -7.40 -9.74 -11.62
CA LEU A 317 -6.86 -10.66 -10.61
C LEU A 317 -7.48 -10.32 -9.26
N THR A 318 -8.23 -11.26 -8.69
CA THR A 318 -9.08 -10.99 -7.52
C THR A 318 -8.75 -11.94 -6.37
N ALA A 319 -8.58 -11.37 -5.19
CA ALA A 319 -8.57 -12.15 -3.94
C ALA A 319 -10.00 -12.47 -3.52
N GLU A 320 -10.30 -13.74 -3.36
CA GLU A 320 -11.65 -14.23 -3.03
C GLU A 320 -11.67 -14.83 -1.62
N THR A 321 -12.75 -14.62 -0.93
CA THR A 321 -13.00 -15.16 0.40
C THR A 321 -13.91 -16.39 0.40
N THR A 322 -14.47 -16.75 -0.77
CA THR A 322 -15.30 -17.94 -0.99
C THR A 322 -14.57 -18.98 -1.82
N ASN A 323 -15.03 -20.22 -1.80
CA ASN A 323 -14.48 -21.35 -2.55
C ASN A 323 -14.71 -21.22 -4.07
N SER A 324 -14.26 -20.12 -4.64
CA SER A 324 -14.25 -19.82 -6.07
C SER A 324 -12.81 -19.48 -6.48
N GLY A 325 -12.53 -19.47 -7.77
CA GLY A 325 -11.17 -19.27 -8.27
C GLY A 325 -10.28 -20.50 -8.08
N GLN A 326 -8.96 -20.25 -7.93
CA GLN A 326 -7.95 -21.26 -7.66
C GLN A 326 -7.60 -21.28 -6.17
N PHE A 327 -7.67 -22.46 -5.58
CA PHE A 327 -7.24 -22.69 -4.21
C PHE A 327 -5.72 -22.83 -4.13
N THR A 328 -5.12 -22.19 -3.14
CA THR A 328 -3.69 -22.33 -2.84
C THR A 328 -3.51 -22.56 -1.35
N ASN A 329 -2.67 -23.55 -0.98
CA ASN A 329 -2.19 -23.70 0.40
C ASN A 329 -1.12 -22.65 0.67
N THR A 330 -1.27 -21.92 1.76
CA THR A 330 -0.26 -20.97 2.22
C THR A 330 0.75 -21.64 3.13
N PHE A 331 1.90 -21.01 3.33
CA PHE A 331 2.98 -21.49 4.18
C PHE A 331 2.55 -21.84 5.61
N PHE A 332 1.61 -21.10 6.18
CA PHE A 332 1.11 -21.35 7.54
C PHE A 332 -0.09 -22.30 7.59
N ASN A 333 -0.24 -23.20 6.63
CA ASN A 333 -1.40 -24.09 6.49
C ASN A 333 -2.74 -23.34 6.39
N GLY A 334 -2.71 -22.09 5.94
CA GLY A 334 -3.88 -21.33 5.61
C GLY A 334 -4.34 -21.63 4.19
N GLU A 335 -5.55 -21.21 3.89
CA GLU A 335 -6.16 -21.34 2.58
C GLU A 335 -6.32 -19.94 1.97
N THR A 336 -6.01 -19.81 0.69
CA THR A 336 -6.31 -18.61 -0.08
C THR A 336 -6.98 -19.00 -1.40
N TRP A 337 -7.92 -18.18 -1.82
CA TRP A 337 -8.64 -18.36 -3.08
C TRP A 337 -8.41 -17.13 -3.93
N THR A 338 -7.93 -17.34 -5.15
CA THR A 338 -7.61 -16.26 -6.08
C THR A 338 -8.19 -16.58 -7.45
N SER A 339 -8.79 -15.61 -8.10
CA SER A 339 -9.28 -15.77 -9.46
C SER A 339 -8.56 -14.84 -10.43
N LEU A 340 -8.36 -15.32 -11.63
CA LEU A 340 -7.84 -14.58 -12.77
C LEU A 340 -8.81 -14.70 -13.93
N TRP A 341 -9.32 -13.56 -14.39
CA TRP A 341 -10.24 -13.50 -15.50
C TRP A 341 -9.73 -12.54 -16.55
N LYS A 342 -9.95 -12.88 -17.83
CA LYS A 342 -9.72 -11.99 -18.96
C LYS A 342 -11.05 -11.56 -19.54
N TYR A 343 -11.25 -10.26 -19.64
CA TYR A 343 -12.32 -9.59 -20.34
C TYR A 343 -11.84 -9.11 -21.70
N THR A 344 -12.67 -9.26 -22.73
CA THR A 344 -12.44 -8.66 -24.04
C THR A 344 -13.67 -7.84 -24.44
N TYR A 345 -13.47 -6.54 -24.58
CA TYR A 345 -14.49 -5.62 -25.07
C TYR A 345 -14.72 -5.82 -26.56
N LEU A 346 -15.98 -5.80 -27.00
CA LEU A 346 -16.37 -5.97 -28.40
C LEU A 346 -17.14 -4.78 -28.94
N CYS A 347 -18.09 -4.22 -28.19
CA CYS A 347 -18.94 -3.12 -28.66
C CYS A 347 -19.73 -2.45 -27.52
N GLY A 348 -20.40 -1.35 -27.81
CA GLY A 348 -21.38 -0.68 -26.95
C GLY A 348 -20.82 -0.28 -25.59
N ASP A 349 -21.53 -0.59 -24.53
CA ASP A 349 -21.11 -0.39 -23.15
C ASP A 349 -20.23 -1.52 -22.60
N GLY A 350 -20.08 -2.62 -23.35
CA GLY A 350 -19.28 -3.79 -23.00
C GLY A 350 -20.03 -4.87 -22.20
N THR A 351 -21.33 -4.70 -21.99
CA THR A 351 -22.16 -5.71 -21.31
C THR A 351 -22.70 -6.79 -22.26
N ASP A 352 -23.20 -7.89 -21.73
CA ASP A 352 -23.82 -8.99 -22.46
C ASP A 352 -22.97 -9.51 -23.64
N SER A 353 -23.53 -9.47 -24.86
CA SER A 353 -22.84 -9.90 -26.09
C SER A 353 -21.78 -8.91 -26.60
N CYS A 354 -21.67 -7.74 -25.97
CA CYS A 354 -20.68 -6.72 -26.27
C CYS A 354 -19.36 -6.86 -25.48
N GLY A 355 -19.26 -7.92 -24.68
CA GLY A 355 -18.03 -8.33 -24.00
C GLY A 355 -17.95 -9.84 -23.87
N THR A 356 -16.74 -10.38 -23.78
CA THR A 356 -16.50 -11.80 -23.51
C THR A 356 -15.59 -11.98 -22.32
N TRP A 357 -15.81 -13.08 -21.58
CA TRP A 357 -15.05 -13.42 -20.40
C TRP A 357 -14.44 -14.81 -20.51
N VAL A 358 -13.17 -14.92 -20.11
CA VAL A 358 -12.47 -16.20 -19.98
C VAL A 358 -11.95 -16.34 -18.55
N ASN A 359 -12.37 -17.42 -17.88
CA ASN A 359 -11.85 -17.77 -16.56
C ASN A 359 -10.51 -18.50 -16.70
N LEU A 360 -9.44 -17.89 -16.26
CA LEU A 360 -8.07 -18.39 -16.29
C LEU A 360 -7.59 -18.88 -14.90
N SER A 361 -8.45 -18.88 -13.90
CA SER A 361 -8.10 -19.10 -12.50
C SER A 361 -7.38 -20.43 -12.27
N GLN A 362 -7.76 -21.49 -12.98
CA GLN A 362 -7.18 -22.83 -12.82
C GLN A 362 -5.72 -22.92 -13.27
N ASN A 363 -5.22 -21.90 -14.00
CA ASN A 363 -3.85 -21.81 -14.46
C ASN A 363 -2.95 -20.97 -13.55
N ILE A 364 -3.50 -20.43 -12.47
CA ILE A 364 -2.71 -19.78 -11.41
C ILE A 364 -1.85 -20.84 -10.71
N PRO A 365 -0.55 -20.60 -10.48
CA PRO A 365 0.34 -21.58 -9.84
C PRO A 365 -0.07 -21.86 -8.39
N ALA A 366 -0.65 -23.03 -8.14
CA ALA A 366 -1.25 -23.38 -6.85
C ALA A 366 -0.56 -24.54 -6.12
N ASN A 367 0.05 -25.48 -6.82
CA ASN A 367 0.55 -26.73 -6.23
C ASN A 367 1.90 -27.12 -6.86
N ARG A 368 2.87 -26.21 -6.85
CA ARG A 368 4.22 -26.47 -7.37
C ARG A 368 5.09 -27.08 -6.29
N PRO A 369 5.68 -28.27 -6.46
CA PRO A 369 6.42 -28.98 -5.41
C PRO A 369 7.74 -28.29 -5.00
N THR A 370 8.20 -27.31 -5.76
CA THR A 370 9.48 -26.62 -5.55
C THR A 370 9.32 -25.17 -5.07
N THR A 371 8.11 -24.73 -4.78
CA THR A 371 7.85 -23.33 -4.39
C THR A 371 7.36 -23.27 -2.96
N PHE A 372 8.02 -22.41 -2.19
CA PHE A 372 7.76 -22.23 -0.77
C PHE A 372 6.33 -21.73 -0.51
N ASP A 373 5.83 -20.85 -1.26
CA ASP A 373 4.49 -20.30 -1.11
C ASP A 373 3.95 -20.06 -2.51
N ASN A 374 3.21 -20.98 -3.07
CA ASN A 374 2.66 -20.85 -4.41
C ASN A 374 2.02 -19.46 -4.61
N PHE A 375 1.17 -19.22 -5.51
CA PHE A 375 0.54 -17.91 -5.61
C PHE A 375 -0.33 -17.63 -4.37
N ASN A 376 0.01 -16.60 -3.61
CA ASN A 376 -0.71 -16.19 -2.40
C ASN A 376 -0.90 -14.67 -2.39
N ALA A 377 -2.15 -14.23 -2.43
CA ALA A 377 -2.52 -12.81 -2.43
C ALA A 377 -2.51 -12.18 -1.01
N GLN A 378 -2.18 -12.94 0.03
CA GLN A 378 -2.22 -12.50 1.44
C GLN A 378 -3.51 -11.73 1.81
N GLY A 379 -4.65 -12.30 1.47
CA GLY A 379 -5.95 -11.65 1.71
C GLY A 379 -6.18 -10.39 0.86
N GLY A 380 -5.55 -10.31 -0.32
CA GLY A 380 -5.65 -9.18 -1.24
C GLY A 380 -4.64 -8.06 -1.02
N TYR A 381 -3.72 -8.22 -0.05
CA TYR A 381 -2.69 -7.22 0.21
C TYR A 381 -1.66 -7.17 -0.92
N ASP A 382 -1.07 -8.32 -1.25
CA ASP A 382 -0.11 -8.47 -2.35
C ASP A 382 -0.84 -8.90 -3.61
N LEU A 383 -1.23 -7.95 -4.44
CA LEU A 383 -2.00 -8.24 -5.64
C LEU A 383 -1.58 -7.31 -6.78
N LEU A 384 -1.08 -7.90 -7.85
CA LEU A 384 -0.65 -7.20 -9.06
C LEU A 384 -0.96 -8.06 -10.29
N VAL A 385 -1.44 -7.46 -11.36
CA VAL A 385 -1.45 -8.04 -12.71
C VAL A 385 -1.00 -6.99 -13.71
N LYS A 386 -0.06 -7.34 -14.60
CA LYS A 386 0.44 -6.47 -15.67
C LYS A 386 0.73 -7.28 -16.93
N VAL A 387 0.43 -6.71 -18.07
CA VAL A 387 0.72 -7.28 -19.39
C VAL A 387 1.95 -6.57 -19.96
N LYS A 388 2.84 -7.32 -20.58
CA LYS A 388 4.05 -6.75 -21.20
C LYS A 388 3.68 -5.97 -22.46
N PRO A 389 4.13 -4.71 -22.62
CA PRO A 389 3.66 -3.86 -23.71
C PRO A 389 3.93 -4.38 -25.13
N ASP A 390 5.06 -5.03 -25.35
CA ASP A 390 5.51 -5.51 -26.67
C ASP A 390 5.28 -7.02 -26.90
N GLU A 391 4.80 -7.72 -25.86
CA GLU A 391 4.51 -9.16 -25.89
C GLU A 391 3.19 -9.43 -25.14
N PRO A 392 2.02 -9.28 -25.79
CA PRO A 392 0.71 -9.32 -25.12
C PRO A 392 0.37 -10.65 -24.43
N ASN A 393 1.04 -11.74 -24.82
CA ASN A 393 0.91 -13.03 -24.16
C ASN A 393 1.80 -13.17 -22.91
N VAL A 394 2.71 -12.23 -22.67
CA VAL A 394 3.51 -12.22 -21.45
C VAL A 394 2.79 -11.44 -20.38
N VAL A 395 2.26 -12.16 -19.40
CA VAL A 395 1.47 -11.61 -18.30
C VAL A 395 2.16 -11.93 -16.99
N PHE A 396 2.25 -10.92 -16.14
CA PHE A 396 2.79 -11.02 -14.79
C PHE A 396 1.66 -10.97 -13.77
N ILE A 397 1.72 -11.87 -12.78
CA ILE A 397 0.87 -11.77 -11.59
C ILE A 397 1.76 -11.76 -10.35
N GLY A 398 1.44 -10.90 -9.41
CA GLY A 398 2.14 -10.76 -8.14
C GLY A 398 1.23 -11.04 -6.96
N GLY A 399 1.76 -11.80 -6.05
CA GLY A 399 1.31 -12.04 -4.69
C GLY A 399 2.54 -11.94 -3.78
N THR A 400 2.67 -12.81 -2.78
CA THR A 400 3.94 -13.01 -2.04
C THR A 400 5.09 -13.40 -2.97
N ASN A 401 4.76 -14.04 -4.07
CA ASN A 401 5.68 -14.40 -5.14
C ASN A 401 5.26 -13.73 -6.46
N LEU A 402 6.24 -13.48 -7.32
CA LEU A 402 6.02 -12.91 -8.64
C LEU A 402 6.13 -14.02 -9.71
N TRP A 403 5.09 -14.12 -10.52
CA TRP A 403 4.96 -15.13 -11.57
C TRP A 403 4.81 -14.47 -12.94
N ARG A 404 5.35 -15.12 -13.95
CA ARG A 404 5.23 -14.74 -15.34
C ARG A 404 4.66 -15.90 -16.14
N SER A 405 3.60 -15.66 -16.89
CA SER A 405 3.12 -16.51 -17.98
C SER A 405 3.65 -16.01 -19.32
N THR A 406 3.87 -16.91 -20.29
CA THR A 406 4.23 -16.58 -21.67
C THR A 406 3.12 -16.89 -22.68
N ASP A 407 1.94 -17.29 -22.18
CA ASP A 407 0.75 -17.59 -22.98
C ASP A 407 -0.53 -16.93 -22.44
N GLY A 408 -0.40 -15.88 -21.63
CA GLY A 408 -1.54 -15.17 -21.04
C GLY A 408 -2.30 -16.01 -20.02
N PHE A 409 -1.64 -16.95 -19.36
CA PHE A 409 -2.27 -17.92 -18.44
C PHE A 409 -3.33 -18.82 -19.11
N THR A 410 -3.21 -19.10 -20.40
CA THR A 410 -4.08 -20.08 -21.07
C THR A 410 -3.72 -21.52 -20.69
N SER A 411 -2.50 -21.73 -20.15
CA SER A 411 -2.07 -22.98 -19.52
C SER A 411 -1.29 -22.70 -18.23
N ASP A 412 -1.18 -23.70 -17.36
CA ASP A 412 -0.33 -23.67 -16.19
C ASP A 412 1.15 -24.03 -16.47
N THR A 413 1.41 -24.64 -17.62
CA THR A 413 2.75 -25.15 -17.99
C THR A 413 3.71 -24.06 -18.47
N ASN A 414 3.18 -22.94 -18.95
CA ASN A 414 3.96 -21.81 -19.48
C ASN A 414 4.15 -20.70 -18.42
N THR A 415 4.16 -21.08 -17.14
CA THR A 415 4.35 -20.17 -16.02
C THR A 415 5.68 -20.40 -15.32
N ALA A 416 6.33 -19.34 -14.90
CA ALA A 416 7.58 -19.37 -14.14
C ALA A 416 7.54 -18.38 -12.98
N GLN A 417 8.01 -18.80 -11.80
CA GLN A 417 8.32 -17.89 -10.71
C GLN A 417 9.57 -17.09 -11.08
N ILE A 418 9.49 -15.77 -10.95
CA ILE A 418 10.58 -14.85 -11.31
C ILE A 418 11.03 -13.97 -10.14
N GLY A 419 10.38 -14.07 -9.00
CA GLY A 419 10.72 -13.35 -7.78
C GLY A 419 9.91 -13.80 -6.58
N GLY A 420 10.29 -13.32 -5.40
CA GLY A 420 9.65 -13.67 -4.13
C GLY A 420 10.43 -14.73 -3.35
N TYR A 421 9.72 -15.56 -2.62
CA TYR A 421 10.32 -16.57 -1.75
C TYR A 421 10.64 -17.86 -2.51
N TYR A 422 11.84 -18.39 -2.30
CA TYR A 422 12.26 -19.70 -2.81
C TYR A 422 12.51 -20.65 -1.64
N GLU A 423 12.30 -21.94 -1.84
CA GLU A 423 12.63 -22.95 -0.84
C GLU A 423 14.12 -22.84 -0.45
N GLY A 424 14.40 -22.61 0.85
CA GLY A 424 15.75 -22.40 1.38
C GLY A 424 16.30 -20.97 1.29
N SER A 425 15.49 -19.98 0.93
CA SER A 425 15.83 -18.56 1.04
C SER A 425 15.30 -18.01 2.38
N ASP A 426 15.96 -18.31 3.48
CA ASP A 426 15.72 -17.69 4.80
C ASP A 426 16.46 -16.36 4.94
#